data_1a63013dcb92233326e937c0ef5b24b0
#
_entry.id   1a63013dcb92233326e937c0ef5b24b0
#
_cell.length_a   1.000
_cell.length_b   1.000
_cell.length_c   1.000
_cell.angle_alpha   90.00
_cell.angle_beta   90.00
_cell.angle_gamma   90.00
#
_symmetry.space_group_name_H-M   'P 1'
#
loop_
_entity.id
_entity.type
_entity.pdbx_description
1 polymer ?
#
loop_
_entity_poly.entity_id
_entity_poly.type
_entity_poly.pdbx_seq_one_letter_code
_entity_poly.pdbx_strand_id
1 'polypeptide(L)'
;SPLAAYQRLRAVHAHIQGHNAPGGGANNLVILNYDSPTPLTQDNFPGHFCYAFDARNVESVISQGRLIVDHGRLAGMDEADILAYANEQARRLWALL
;
A
#
# COMPACT_ATOMS: atom_id res chain seq x y z
N SER A 1 -6.43 7.21 -20.42
CA SER A 1 -5.98 5.83 -20.57
C SER A 1 -5.35 5.32 -19.29
N PRO A 2 -5.28 4.00 -19.09
CA PRO A 2 -4.60 3.44 -17.92
C PRO A 2 -3.12 3.85 -17.82
N LEU A 3 -2.43 3.93 -18.93
CA LEU A 3 -1.05 4.39 -18.96
C LEU A 3 -0.94 5.84 -18.47
N ALA A 4 -1.81 6.73 -18.95
CA ALA A 4 -1.81 8.13 -18.52
C ALA A 4 -2.11 8.26 -17.02
N ALA A 5 -3.07 7.49 -16.50
CA ALA A 5 -3.40 7.46 -15.08
C ALA A 5 -2.22 6.99 -14.23
N TYR A 6 -1.56 5.92 -14.64
CA TYR A 6 -0.36 5.40 -13.98
C TYR A 6 0.78 6.42 -13.96
N GLN A 7 1.03 7.07 -15.11
CA GLN A 7 2.07 8.09 -15.22
C GLN A 7 1.80 9.31 -14.33
N ARG A 8 0.54 9.75 -14.23
CA ARG A 8 0.14 10.82 -13.31
C ARG A 8 0.39 10.46 -11.86
N LEU A 9 0.03 9.26 -11.44
CA LEU A 9 0.29 8.78 -10.08
C LEU A 9 1.78 8.79 -9.77
N ARG A 10 2.60 8.28 -10.70
CA ARG A 10 4.06 8.28 -10.55
C ARG A 10 4.63 9.69 -10.44
N ALA A 11 4.13 10.62 -11.23
CA ALA A 11 4.58 12.02 -11.20
C ALA A 11 4.23 12.71 -9.88
N VAL A 12 3.01 12.49 -9.37
CA VAL A 12 2.57 13.03 -8.06
C VAL A 12 3.43 12.47 -6.94
N HIS A 13 3.68 11.16 -6.95
CA HIS A 13 4.51 10.52 -5.95
C HIS A 13 5.94 11.07 -5.93
N ALA A 14 6.55 11.23 -7.10
CA ALA A 14 7.89 11.80 -7.23
C ALA A 14 7.93 13.26 -6.74
N HIS A 15 6.90 14.03 -7.01
CA HIS A 15 6.80 15.42 -6.53
C HIS A 15 6.73 15.49 -5.01
N ILE A 16 5.88 14.68 -4.39
CA ILE A 16 5.74 14.63 -2.93
C ILE A 16 7.05 14.21 -2.28
N GLN A 17 7.71 13.19 -2.78
CA GLN A 17 9.00 12.73 -2.26
C GLN A 17 10.07 13.80 -2.33
N GLY A 18 10.14 14.54 -3.44
CA GLY A 18 11.14 15.58 -3.63
C GLY A 18 10.96 16.79 -2.74
N HIS A 19 9.73 17.10 -2.31
CA HIS A 19 9.41 18.32 -1.57
C HIS A 19 9.12 18.09 -0.09
N ASN A 20 8.38 17.04 0.25
CA ASN A 20 7.86 16.84 1.61
C ASN A 20 8.48 15.67 2.36
N ALA A 21 9.10 14.73 1.64
CA ALA A 21 9.66 13.53 2.22
C ALA A 21 10.97 13.16 1.54
N PRO A 22 12.03 13.97 1.71
CA PRO A 22 13.33 13.69 1.11
C PRO A 22 13.84 12.31 1.56
N GLY A 23 14.20 11.45 0.62
CA GLY A 23 14.68 10.09 0.90
C GLY A 23 13.59 9.09 1.25
N GLY A 24 12.32 9.52 1.37
CA GLY A 24 11.21 8.64 1.72
C GLY A 24 10.89 7.56 0.69
N GLY A 25 11.37 7.70 -0.54
CA GLY A 25 11.20 6.69 -1.59
C GLY A 25 12.29 5.62 -1.62
N ALA A 26 13.36 5.80 -0.86
CA ALA A 26 14.45 4.85 -0.83
C ALA A 26 14.04 3.60 -0.05
N ASN A 27 14.38 2.42 -0.58
CA ASN A 27 14.13 1.13 0.07
C ASN A 27 12.65 0.87 0.39
N ASN A 28 11.75 1.39 -0.44
CA ASN A 28 10.32 1.10 -0.37
C ASN A 28 9.94 0.11 -1.46
N LEU A 29 9.21 -0.93 -1.09
CA LEU A 29 8.81 -1.98 -2.00
C LEU A 29 7.47 -2.57 -1.58
N VAL A 30 6.58 -2.75 -2.54
CA VAL A 30 5.33 -3.49 -2.35
C VAL A 30 5.40 -4.76 -3.20
N ILE A 31 5.25 -5.91 -2.56
CA ILE A 31 5.22 -7.20 -3.22
C ILE A 31 3.77 -7.64 -3.37
N LEU A 32 3.36 -7.88 -4.60
CA LEU A 32 2.00 -8.28 -4.92
C LEU A 32 1.96 -9.76 -5.24
N ASN A 33 0.90 -10.43 -4.79
CA ASN A 33 0.51 -11.76 -5.20
C ASN A 33 -0.72 -11.62 -6.09
N TYR A 34 -0.52 -11.80 -7.39
CA TYR A 34 -1.56 -11.58 -8.39
C TYR A 34 -1.45 -12.60 -9.50
N ASP A 35 -2.51 -13.40 -9.64
CA ASP A 35 -2.63 -14.37 -10.73
C ASP A 35 -3.23 -13.68 -11.95
N SER A 36 -2.37 -13.26 -12.86
CA SER A 36 -2.84 -12.59 -14.07
C SER A 36 -3.52 -13.58 -15.01
N PRO A 37 -4.72 -13.26 -15.52
CA PRO A 37 -5.39 -14.10 -16.52
C PRO A 37 -4.66 -14.12 -17.86
N THR A 38 -3.76 -13.18 -18.08
CA THR A 38 -2.90 -13.09 -19.26
C THR A 38 -1.47 -12.84 -18.82
N PRO A 39 -0.46 -13.19 -19.64
CA PRO A 39 0.91 -12.84 -19.31
C PRO A 39 1.06 -11.32 -19.09
N LEU A 40 1.66 -10.92 -17.97
CA LEU A 40 1.95 -9.52 -17.70
C LEU A 40 3.07 -9.04 -18.60
N THR A 41 2.83 -7.93 -19.27
CA THR A 41 3.79 -7.25 -20.13
C THR A 41 3.89 -5.79 -19.75
N GLN A 42 4.91 -5.12 -20.27
CA GLN A 42 5.05 -3.68 -20.07
C GLN A 42 3.85 -2.90 -20.63
N ASP A 43 3.25 -3.41 -21.71
CA ASP A 43 2.13 -2.74 -22.37
C ASP A 43 0.81 -2.89 -21.60
N ASN A 44 0.56 -4.05 -20.98
CA ASN A 44 -0.70 -4.31 -20.27
C ASN A 44 -0.62 -4.05 -18.76
N PHE A 45 0.56 -3.88 -18.19
CA PHE A 45 0.74 -3.61 -16.76
C PHE A 45 -0.08 -2.43 -16.27
N PRO A 46 -0.10 -1.26 -16.93
CA PRO A 46 -0.91 -0.13 -16.46
C PRO A 46 -2.39 -0.45 -16.34
N GLY A 47 -2.94 -1.26 -17.23
CA GLY A 47 -4.34 -1.71 -17.15
C GLY A 47 -4.61 -2.59 -15.93
N HIS A 48 -3.73 -3.55 -15.67
CA HIS A 48 -3.83 -4.39 -14.47
C HIS A 48 -3.68 -3.56 -13.19
N PHE A 49 -2.73 -2.62 -13.18
CA PHE A 49 -2.52 -1.74 -12.05
C PHE A 49 -3.77 -0.90 -11.73
N CYS A 50 -4.39 -0.31 -12.75
CA CYS A 50 -5.53 0.59 -12.56
C CYS A 50 -6.83 -0.14 -12.24
N TYR A 51 -7.06 -1.34 -12.80
CA TYR A 51 -8.37 -1.98 -12.79
C TYR A 51 -8.43 -3.32 -12.06
N ALA A 52 -7.32 -3.99 -11.87
CA ALA A 52 -7.32 -5.35 -11.33
C ALA A 52 -6.67 -5.49 -9.97
N PHE A 53 -5.61 -4.76 -9.68
CA PHE A 53 -4.94 -4.83 -8.39
C PHE A 53 -5.79 -4.19 -7.30
N ASP A 54 -5.84 -4.83 -6.14
CA ASP A 54 -6.43 -4.25 -4.93
C ASP A 54 -5.61 -4.63 -3.69
N ALA A 55 -6.05 -4.19 -2.51
CA ALA A 55 -5.34 -4.41 -1.27
C ALA A 55 -5.13 -5.89 -0.94
N ARG A 56 -5.99 -6.79 -1.42
CA ARG A 56 -5.88 -8.23 -1.19
C ARG A 56 -4.68 -8.84 -1.92
N ASN A 57 -4.20 -8.19 -2.96
CA ASN A 57 -3.04 -8.63 -3.70
C ASN A 57 -1.72 -8.27 -3.00
N VAL A 58 -1.73 -7.38 -2.02
CA VAL A 58 -0.52 -7.00 -1.29
C VAL A 58 -0.11 -8.15 -0.37
N GLU A 59 1.01 -8.77 -0.67
CA GLU A 59 1.58 -9.84 0.14
C GLU A 59 2.52 -9.29 1.19
N SER A 60 3.45 -8.45 0.79
CA SER A 60 4.46 -7.90 1.69
C SER A 60 4.75 -6.45 1.35
N VAL A 61 5.10 -5.67 2.37
CA VAL A 61 5.48 -4.27 2.23
C VAL A 61 6.77 -4.03 2.99
N ILE A 62 7.74 -3.46 2.30
CA ILE A 62 8.99 -2.97 2.87
C ILE A 62 8.94 -1.45 2.81
N SER A 63 9.12 -0.80 3.94
CA SER A 63 9.17 0.66 4.03
C SER A 63 10.46 1.08 4.71
N GLN A 64 11.22 1.93 4.02
CA GLN A 64 12.51 2.42 4.51
C GLN A 64 13.45 1.27 4.91
N GLY A 65 13.45 0.20 4.13
CA GLY A 65 14.27 -0.98 4.37
C GLY A 65 13.74 -1.93 5.44
N ARG A 66 12.58 -1.68 6.02
CA ARG A 66 11.97 -2.50 7.06
C ARG A 66 10.76 -3.25 6.55
N LEU A 67 10.68 -4.53 6.83
CA LEU A 67 9.49 -5.34 6.55
C LEU A 67 8.38 -4.95 7.52
N ILE A 68 7.32 -4.32 7.04
CA ILE A 68 6.18 -3.87 7.85
C ILE A 68 4.92 -4.71 7.66
N VAL A 69 4.78 -5.34 6.51
CA VAL A 69 3.71 -6.31 6.22
C VAL A 69 4.34 -7.56 5.65
N ASP A 70 3.99 -8.72 6.18
CA ASP A 70 4.47 -10.02 5.75
C ASP A 70 3.31 -10.98 5.64
N HIS A 71 3.13 -11.58 4.45
CA HIS A 71 2.00 -12.48 4.15
C HIS A 71 0.65 -11.89 4.57
N GLY A 72 0.44 -10.61 4.26
CA GLY A 72 -0.80 -9.90 4.53
C GLY A 72 -1.02 -9.50 6.00
N ARG A 73 -0.03 -9.68 6.86
CA ARG A 73 -0.12 -9.37 8.30
C ARG A 73 0.94 -8.37 8.71
N LEU A 74 0.64 -7.53 9.71
CA LEU A 74 1.62 -6.61 10.27
C LEU A 74 2.78 -7.37 10.88
N ALA A 75 4.00 -7.00 10.49
CA ALA A 75 5.22 -7.52 11.08
C ALA A 75 5.59 -6.70 12.32
N GLY A 76 5.91 -7.38 13.41
CA GLY A 76 6.35 -6.72 14.64
C GLY A 76 5.25 -6.03 15.46
N MET A 77 4.00 -6.16 15.07
CA MET A 77 2.84 -5.61 15.79
C MET A 77 1.72 -6.63 15.84
N ASP A 78 0.94 -6.61 16.92
CA ASP A 78 -0.27 -7.41 17.04
C ASP A 78 -1.47 -6.56 16.59
N GLU A 79 -1.98 -6.85 15.39
CA GLU A 79 -3.11 -6.12 14.80
C GLU A 79 -4.38 -6.28 15.64
N ALA A 80 -4.61 -7.44 16.24
CA ALA A 80 -5.78 -7.68 17.08
C ALA A 80 -5.75 -6.78 18.33
N ASP A 81 -4.60 -6.59 18.94
CA ASP A 81 -4.44 -5.70 20.09
C ASP A 81 -4.67 -4.23 19.69
N ILE A 82 -4.17 -3.82 18.54
CA ILE A 82 -4.38 -2.46 18.03
C ILE A 82 -5.86 -2.20 17.79
N LEU A 83 -6.57 -3.13 17.16
CA LEU A 83 -8.00 -3.01 16.89
C LEU A 83 -8.82 -3.01 18.18
N ALA A 84 -8.47 -3.84 19.15
CA ALA A 84 -9.14 -3.87 20.44
C ALA A 84 -8.99 -2.53 21.19
N TYR A 85 -7.78 -1.97 21.19
CA TYR A 85 -7.52 -0.67 21.79
C TYR A 85 -8.28 0.45 21.07
N ALA A 86 -8.29 0.44 19.76
CA ALA A 86 -9.02 1.42 18.95
C ALA A 86 -10.53 1.36 19.23
N ASN A 87 -11.10 0.15 19.33
CA ASN A 87 -12.49 -0.03 19.68
C ASN A 87 -12.83 0.49 21.07
N GLU A 88 -11.97 0.26 22.05
CA GLU A 88 -12.15 0.80 23.39
C GLU A 88 -12.16 2.32 23.40
N GLN A 89 -11.20 2.94 22.72
CA GLN A 89 -11.15 4.41 22.61
C GLN A 89 -12.38 4.98 21.89
N ALA A 90 -12.84 4.31 20.85
CA ALA A 90 -14.07 4.70 20.14
C ALA A 90 -15.29 4.66 21.07
N ARG A 91 -15.45 3.61 21.87
CA ARG A 91 -16.55 3.53 22.86
C ARG A 91 -16.51 4.67 23.86
N ARG A 92 -15.31 5.01 24.35
CA ARG A 92 -15.13 6.12 25.28
C ARG A 92 -15.53 7.45 24.65
N LEU A 93 -15.14 7.67 23.40
CA LEU A 93 -15.53 8.86 22.65
C LEU A 93 -17.06 8.93 22.45
N TRP A 94 -17.66 7.84 22.01
CA TRP A 94 -19.13 7.79 21.80
C TRP A 94 -19.90 8.02 23.09
N ALA A 95 -19.39 7.56 24.22
CA ALA A 95 -20.03 7.78 25.52
C ALA A 95 -20.07 9.26 25.95
N LEU A 96 -19.20 10.09 25.40
CA LEU A 96 -19.16 11.54 25.65
C LEU A 96 -20.13 12.33 24.78
N LEU A 97 -20.65 11.73 23.73
CA LEU A 97 -21.61 12.35 22.83
C LEU A 97 -23.04 12.04 23.23
#